data_cb496f5b961dd898b31f6ebfd8533f33
#
_entry.id   cb496f5b961dd898b31f6ebfd8533f33
#
_cell.length_a   1.000
_cell.length_b   1.000
_cell.length_c   1.000
_cell.angle_alpha   90.00
_cell.angle_beta   90.00
_cell.angle_gamma   90.00
#
_symmetry.space_group_name_H-M   'P 1'
#
loop_
_entity.id
_entity.type
_entity.pdbx_description
1 polymer ?
#
loop_
_entity_poly.entity_id
_entity_poly.type
_entity_poly.pdbx_seq_one_letter_code
_entity_poly.pdbx_strand_id
1 'polypeptide(L)'
;LQTGDIPMDKVMAWVMTNPRQNRKLFETALYQGLDQLPEQIPALTEFFNLVEHAPSWFDASKLETAIQLTHRLGSNGTYIMRDLSLMTGYQYPGFNQPLIITGALKKYAGKRLAETHKWWLDVTQLNSFERFNSGFTSTVYVRFIHALVRFQLNKSSEWDRDVWGEPINQYDQAMTNLAFCSVLLLGVRA
;
A
#
# COMPACT_ATOMS: atom_id res chain seq x y z
N LEU A 1 -5.45 6.37 15.37
CA LEU A 1 -4.20 7.00 14.91
C LEU A 1 -2.92 6.35 15.48
N GLN A 2 -3.02 5.46 16.47
CA GLN A 2 -1.85 4.91 17.17
C GLN A 2 -1.37 3.53 16.67
N THR A 3 -2.00 3.01 15.61
CA THR A 3 -1.71 1.65 15.12
C THR A 3 -1.22 1.68 13.68
N GLY A 4 -0.01 1.16 13.44
CA GLY A 4 0.57 0.94 12.12
C GLY A 4 0.18 -0.41 11.53
N ASP A 5 0.92 -0.87 10.53
CA ASP A 5 0.78 -2.20 9.94
C ASP A 5 1.61 -3.22 10.71
N ILE A 6 1.08 -3.70 11.85
CA ILE A 6 1.81 -4.57 12.78
C ILE A 6 2.48 -5.77 12.09
N PRO A 7 1.80 -6.54 11.19
CA PRO A 7 2.46 -7.66 10.51
C PRO A 7 3.65 -7.23 9.64
N MET A 8 3.52 -6.16 8.86
CA MET A 8 4.60 -5.67 8.02
C MET A 8 5.68 -4.95 8.83
N ASP A 9 5.33 -4.34 9.95
CA ASP A 9 6.30 -3.70 10.86
C ASP A 9 7.23 -4.73 11.50
N LYS A 10 6.73 -5.94 11.83
CA LYS A 10 7.57 -7.08 12.25
C LYS A 10 8.56 -7.49 11.14
N VAL A 11 8.09 -7.60 9.91
CA VAL A 11 8.97 -7.85 8.75
C VAL A 11 10.01 -6.76 8.62
N MET A 12 9.61 -5.49 8.74
CA MET A 12 10.53 -4.37 8.65
C MET A 12 11.58 -4.36 9.77
N ALA A 13 11.18 -4.66 11.00
CA ALA A 13 12.11 -4.80 12.11
C ALA A 13 13.18 -5.86 11.82
N TRP A 14 12.79 -7.02 11.28
CA TRP A 14 13.72 -8.03 10.82
C TRP A 14 14.58 -7.56 9.64
N VAL A 15 14.00 -6.90 8.64
CA VAL A 15 14.76 -6.36 7.51
C VAL A 15 15.86 -5.42 7.99
N MET A 16 15.59 -4.60 8.99
CA MET A 16 16.54 -3.61 9.51
C MET A 16 17.71 -4.21 10.32
N THR A 17 17.70 -5.50 10.65
CA THR A 17 18.86 -6.18 11.25
C THR A 17 20.01 -6.35 10.23
N ASN A 18 19.69 -6.55 8.95
CA ASN A 18 20.65 -6.61 7.84
C ASN A 18 19.96 -6.11 6.54
N PRO A 19 19.81 -4.78 6.36
CA PRO A 19 18.92 -4.22 5.34
C PRO A 19 19.18 -4.68 3.92
N ARG A 20 20.46 -4.81 3.54
CA ARG A 20 20.83 -5.17 2.17
C ARG A 20 20.49 -6.63 1.83
N GLN A 21 20.75 -7.54 2.74
CA GLN A 21 20.50 -8.97 2.56
C GLN A 21 19.03 -9.30 2.77
N ASN A 22 18.45 -8.85 3.88
CA ASN A 22 17.11 -9.21 4.27
C ASN A 22 16.04 -8.63 3.34
N ARG A 23 16.30 -7.45 2.74
CA ARG A 23 15.45 -6.93 1.69
C ARG A 23 15.41 -7.86 0.46
N LYS A 24 16.55 -8.40 0.04
CA LYS A 24 16.59 -9.38 -1.07
C LYS A 24 15.81 -10.64 -0.74
N LEU A 25 15.93 -11.14 0.49
CA LEU A 25 15.18 -12.32 0.94
C LEU A 25 13.66 -12.02 0.99
N PHE A 26 13.26 -10.83 1.43
CA PHE A 26 11.86 -10.40 1.34
C PHE A 26 11.37 -10.36 -0.13
N GLU A 27 12.15 -9.78 -1.04
CA GLU A 27 11.83 -9.73 -2.47
C GLU A 27 11.77 -11.14 -3.09
N THR A 28 12.66 -12.06 -2.70
CA THR A 28 12.59 -13.48 -3.10
C THR A 28 11.29 -14.12 -2.62
N ALA A 29 10.95 -13.97 -1.33
CA ALA A 29 9.69 -14.49 -0.79
C ALA A 29 8.47 -13.90 -1.49
N LEU A 30 8.50 -12.62 -1.83
CA LEU A 30 7.40 -11.93 -2.49
C LEU A 30 7.17 -12.42 -3.92
N TYR A 31 8.23 -12.52 -4.71
CA TYR A 31 8.14 -12.79 -6.15
C TYR A 31 8.33 -14.26 -6.54
N GLN A 32 8.93 -15.07 -5.68
CA GLN A 32 9.26 -16.46 -6.02
C GLN A 32 8.68 -17.47 -5.01
N GLY A 33 8.35 -17.04 -3.79
CA GLY A 33 7.78 -17.89 -2.74
C GLY A 33 8.71 -18.12 -1.56
N LEU A 34 8.12 -18.57 -0.44
CA LEU A 34 8.86 -18.87 0.79
C LEU A 34 9.77 -20.09 0.63
N ASP A 35 9.44 -21.02 -0.24
CA ASP A 35 10.18 -22.23 -0.56
C ASP A 35 11.51 -21.96 -1.29
N GLN A 36 11.68 -20.78 -1.86
CA GLN A 36 12.92 -20.33 -2.50
C GLN A 36 13.91 -19.68 -1.52
N LEU A 37 13.54 -19.56 -0.26
CA LEU A 37 14.43 -19.03 0.78
C LEU A 37 15.45 -20.08 1.23
N PRO A 38 16.70 -19.69 1.58
CA PRO A 38 17.73 -20.61 2.03
C PRO A 38 17.41 -21.26 3.40
N GLU A 39 16.54 -20.61 4.19
CA GLU A 39 16.09 -21.04 5.50
C GLU A 39 14.71 -20.48 5.81
N GLN A 40 14.02 -21.07 6.76
CA GLN A 40 12.74 -20.55 7.22
C GLN A 40 12.95 -19.28 8.05
N ILE A 41 12.29 -18.18 7.64
CA ILE A 41 12.35 -16.88 8.31
C ILE A 41 11.01 -16.60 8.97
N PRO A 42 10.90 -16.68 10.32
CA PRO A 42 9.61 -16.61 11.02
C PRO A 42 8.79 -15.35 10.68
N ALA A 43 9.43 -14.18 10.59
CA ALA A 43 8.74 -12.93 10.27
C ALA A 43 8.10 -12.96 8.87
N LEU A 44 8.76 -13.56 7.88
CA LEU A 44 8.21 -13.71 6.53
C LEU A 44 7.12 -14.78 6.49
N THR A 45 7.36 -15.91 7.15
CA THR A 45 6.37 -17.00 7.22
C THR A 45 5.07 -16.52 7.87
N GLU A 46 5.14 -15.83 9.03
CA GLU A 46 3.96 -15.26 9.69
C GLU A 46 3.21 -14.28 8.79
N PHE A 47 3.95 -13.39 8.14
CA PHE A 47 3.37 -12.38 7.27
C PHE A 47 2.69 -12.99 6.03
N PHE A 48 3.39 -13.85 5.29
CA PHE A 48 2.83 -14.42 4.06
C PHE A 48 1.68 -15.38 4.35
N ASN A 49 1.73 -16.18 5.42
CA ASN A 49 0.60 -16.99 5.86
C ASN A 49 -0.64 -16.16 6.14
N LEU A 50 -0.48 -14.95 6.67
CA LEU A 50 -1.61 -14.04 6.92
C LEU A 50 -2.21 -13.49 5.62
N VAL A 51 -1.37 -13.05 4.67
CA VAL A 51 -1.85 -12.31 3.49
C VAL A 51 -2.22 -13.22 2.31
N GLU A 52 -1.81 -14.46 2.29
CA GLU A 52 -2.17 -15.45 1.26
C GLU A 52 -3.55 -16.08 1.49
N HIS A 53 -4.13 -15.93 2.68
CA HIS A 53 -5.47 -16.42 2.96
C HIS A 53 -6.51 -15.33 2.73
N ALA A 54 -7.39 -15.57 1.78
CA ALA A 54 -8.53 -14.68 1.55
C ALA A 54 -9.45 -14.68 2.79
N PRO A 55 -9.90 -13.51 3.27
CA PRO A 55 -10.83 -13.43 4.38
C PRO A 55 -12.20 -14.05 4.00
N SER A 56 -12.95 -14.53 4.99
CA SER A 56 -14.23 -15.22 4.77
C SER A 56 -15.30 -14.36 4.07
N TRP A 57 -15.17 -13.05 4.11
CA TRP A 57 -16.09 -12.11 3.44
C TRP A 57 -15.71 -11.83 1.98
N PHE A 58 -14.56 -12.33 1.50
CA PHE A 58 -14.09 -12.10 0.15
C PHE A 58 -15.00 -12.80 -0.88
N ASP A 59 -15.40 -12.04 -1.91
CA ASP A 59 -16.25 -12.50 -2.99
C ASP A 59 -15.59 -12.18 -4.33
N ALA A 60 -15.06 -13.20 -4.98
CA ALA A 60 -14.34 -13.05 -6.24
C ALA A 60 -15.23 -12.49 -7.37
N SER A 61 -16.52 -12.82 -7.40
CA SER A 61 -17.44 -12.34 -8.43
C SER A 61 -17.72 -10.85 -8.31
N LYS A 62 -17.80 -10.34 -7.09
CA LYS A 62 -17.92 -8.89 -6.84
C LYS A 62 -16.64 -8.14 -7.21
N LEU A 63 -15.47 -8.73 -6.92
CA LEU A 63 -14.20 -8.15 -7.33
C LEU A 63 -14.11 -8.07 -8.86
N GLU A 64 -14.44 -9.12 -9.56
CA GLU A 64 -14.45 -9.14 -11.03
C GLU A 64 -15.39 -8.07 -11.60
N THR A 65 -16.60 -7.95 -11.05
CA THR A 65 -17.56 -6.91 -11.45
C THR A 65 -16.99 -5.50 -11.23
N ALA A 66 -16.32 -5.26 -10.11
CA ALA A 66 -15.67 -3.97 -9.81
C ALA A 66 -14.52 -3.67 -10.79
N ILE A 67 -13.71 -4.68 -11.13
CA ILE A 67 -12.66 -4.56 -12.14
C ILE A 67 -13.23 -4.19 -13.50
N GLN A 68 -14.26 -4.90 -13.95
CA GLN A 68 -14.93 -4.62 -15.24
C GLN A 68 -15.52 -3.21 -15.27
N LEU A 69 -16.15 -2.74 -14.19
CA LEU A 69 -16.62 -1.36 -14.07
C LEU A 69 -15.47 -0.38 -14.23
N THR A 70 -14.38 -0.61 -13.50
CA THR A 70 -13.18 0.24 -13.54
C THR A 70 -12.61 0.33 -14.97
N HIS A 71 -12.53 -0.78 -15.69
CA HIS A 71 -12.06 -0.78 -17.08
C HIS A 71 -12.98 -0.01 -18.02
N ARG A 72 -14.30 -0.07 -17.82
CA ARG A 72 -15.28 0.70 -18.62
C ARG A 72 -15.17 2.19 -18.44
N LEU A 73 -14.62 2.66 -17.33
CA LEU A 73 -14.40 4.09 -17.10
C LEU A 73 -13.30 4.68 -18.00
N GLY A 74 -12.35 3.86 -18.45
CA GLY A 74 -11.22 4.29 -19.27
C GLY A 74 -10.48 5.48 -18.65
N SER A 75 -10.17 6.50 -19.45
CA SER A 75 -9.47 7.70 -18.99
C SER A 75 -10.26 8.50 -17.94
N ASN A 76 -11.59 8.42 -17.93
CA ASN A 76 -12.42 9.14 -16.95
C ASN A 76 -12.12 8.64 -15.53
N GLY A 77 -11.91 7.33 -15.33
CA GLY A 77 -11.49 6.79 -14.04
C GLY A 77 -10.22 7.43 -13.52
N THR A 78 -9.23 7.63 -14.38
CA THR A 78 -7.97 8.32 -14.05
C THR A 78 -8.19 9.76 -13.62
N TYR A 79 -9.03 10.51 -14.34
CA TYR A 79 -9.33 11.90 -13.97
C TYR A 79 -10.09 11.99 -12.65
N ILE A 80 -11.10 11.14 -12.43
CA ILE A 80 -11.84 11.08 -11.17
C ILE A 80 -10.88 10.75 -10.00
N MET A 81 -10.03 9.77 -10.18
CA MET A 81 -9.02 9.39 -9.18
C MET A 81 -8.08 10.55 -8.84
N ARG A 82 -7.58 11.25 -9.86
CA ARG A 82 -6.69 12.40 -9.66
C ARG A 82 -7.42 13.55 -8.96
N ASP A 83 -8.55 13.96 -9.48
CA ASP A 83 -9.18 15.25 -9.13
C ASP A 83 -10.07 15.13 -7.89
N LEU A 84 -10.76 14.00 -7.68
CA LEU A 84 -11.58 13.80 -6.50
C LEU A 84 -10.81 13.04 -5.40
N SER A 85 -10.22 11.89 -5.69
CA SER A 85 -9.61 11.07 -4.64
C SER A 85 -8.31 11.66 -4.10
N LEU A 86 -7.32 11.90 -4.97
CA LEU A 86 -6.01 12.39 -4.52
C LEU A 86 -6.05 13.84 -4.04
N MET A 87 -6.71 14.74 -4.79
CA MET A 87 -6.79 16.16 -4.41
C MET A 87 -7.55 16.36 -3.11
N THR A 88 -8.61 15.60 -2.86
CA THR A 88 -9.33 15.62 -1.57
C THR A 88 -8.46 15.10 -0.42
N GLY A 89 -7.69 14.03 -0.64
CA GLY A 89 -6.75 13.50 0.36
C GLY A 89 -5.71 14.53 0.79
N TYR A 90 -5.21 15.36 -0.14
CA TYR A 90 -4.23 16.40 0.17
C TYR A 90 -4.75 17.56 1.05
N GLN A 91 -6.04 17.63 1.32
CA GLN A 91 -6.61 18.60 2.26
C GLN A 91 -6.39 18.21 3.74
N TYR A 92 -5.99 16.96 4.02
CA TYR A 92 -5.78 16.46 5.37
C TYR A 92 -4.29 16.54 5.77
N PRO A 93 -3.91 17.46 6.69
CA PRO A 93 -2.50 17.70 7.02
C PRO A 93 -1.77 16.46 7.53
N GLY A 94 -2.37 15.68 8.44
CA GLY A 94 -1.76 14.47 9.02
C GLY A 94 -1.42 13.42 7.96
N PHE A 95 -2.30 13.24 6.99
CA PHE A 95 -2.09 12.35 5.85
C PHE A 95 -0.87 12.74 5.00
N ASN A 96 -0.60 14.05 4.88
CA ASN A 96 0.47 14.57 4.03
C ASN A 96 1.82 14.67 4.73
N GLN A 97 1.88 14.68 6.07
CA GLN A 97 3.12 14.86 6.82
C GLN A 97 4.24 13.88 6.43
N PRO A 98 3.98 12.57 6.24
CA PRO A 98 5.01 11.66 5.76
C PRO A 98 5.62 12.10 4.42
N LEU A 99 4.80 12.62 3.51
CA LEU A 99 5.23 13.08 2.19
C LEU A 99 5.99 14.41 2.25
N ILE A 100 5.63 15.29 3.18
CA ILE A 100 6.28 16.58 3.39
C ILE A 100 7.66 16.36 4.00
N ILE A 101 7.76 15.63 5.10
CA ILE A 101 9.02 15.38 5.83
C ILE A 101 10.00 14.61 4.95
N THR A 102 9.55 13.59 4.22
CA THR A 102 10.41 12.84 3.28
C THR A 102 10.76 13.60 2.01
N GLY A 103 10.17 14.79 1.79
CA GLY A 103 10.37 15.59 0.59
C GLY A 103 9.73 15.01 -0.68
N ALA A 104 8.93 13.96 -0.53
CA ALA A 104 8.33 13.21 -1.65
C ALA A 104 7.38 14.08 -2.50
N LEU A 105 6.66 15.03 -1.90
CA LEU A 105 5.78 15.96 -2.62
C LEU A 105 6.57 16.99 -3.44
N LYS A 106 7.69 17.51 -2.92
CA LYS A 106 8.44 18.58 -3.60
C LYS A 106 9.31 18.07 -4.76
N LYS A 107 10.03 16.97 -4.53
CA LYS A 107 11.04 16.49 -5.48
C LYS A 107 10.52 15.42 -6.45
N TYR A 108 9.49 14.68 -6.05
CA TYR A 108 9.11 13.44 -6.73
C TYR A 108 7.60 13.31 -6.97
N ALA A 109 6.84 14.41 -6.94
CA ALA A 109 5.38 14.38 -7.10
C ALA A 109 4.92 13.61 -8.34
N GLY A 110 5.51 13.87 -9.51
CA GLY A 110 5.17 13.16 -10.74
C GLY A 110 5.49 11.66 -10.69
N LYS A 111 6.64 11.30 -10.08
CA LYS A 111 7.02 9.89 -9.88
C LYS A 111 6.04 9.20 -8.92
N ARG A 112 5.69 9.85 -7.81
CA ARG A 112 4.74 9.30 -6.82
C ARG A 112 3.36 9.10 -7.43
N LEU A 113 2.90 10.06 -8.24
CA LEU A 113 1.64 9.92 -8.97
C LEU A 113 1.67 8.72 -9.93
N ALA A 114 2.76 8.56 -10.68
CA ALA A 114 2.94 7.43 -11.60
C ALA A 114 3.00 6.08 -10.85
N GLU A 115 3.68 6.01 -9.69
CA GLU A 115 3.74 4.81 -8.84
C GLU A 115 2.35 4.44 -8.30
N THR A 116 1.56 5.42 -7.84
CA THR A 116 0.19 5.20 -7.37
C THR A 116 -0.72 4.75 -8.52
N HIS A 117 -0.60 5.38 -9.69
CA HIS A 117 -1.36 4.99 -10.87
C HIS A 117 -1.00 3.57 -11.33
N LYS A 118 0.30 3.23 -11.33
CA LYS A 118 0.73 1.87 -11.64
C LYS A 118 0.13 0.86 -10.68
N TRP A 119 0.18 1.11 -9.36
CA TRP A 119 -0.45 0.23 -8.37
C TRP A 119 -1.94 0.05 -8.65
N TRP A 120 -2.66 1.15 -8.96
CA TRP A 120 -4.08 1.09 -9.28
C TRP A 120 -4.35 0.23 -10.53
N LEU A 121 -3.54 0.35 -11.58
CA LEU A 121 -3.61 -0.51 -12.75
C LEU A 121 -3.32 -1.98 -12.41
N ASP A 122 -2.33 -2.24 -11.57
CA ASP A 122 -1.98 -3.60 -11.14
C ASP A 122 -3.14 -4.29 -10.41
N VAL A 123 -3.79 -3.59 -9.46
CA VAL A 123 -4.89 -4.16 -8.65
C VAL A 123 -6.19 -4.31 -9.42
N THR A 124 -6.35 -3.60 -10.53
CA THR A 124 -7.53 -3.68 -11.40
C THR A 124 -7.37 -4.62 -12.59
N GLN A 125 -6.33 -5.47 -12.61
CA GLN A 125 -6.24 -6.57 -13.58
C GLN A 125 -7.09 -7.77 -13.12
N LEU A 126 -7.55 -8.58 -14.06
CA LEU A 126 -8.20 -9.86 -13.73
C LEU A 126 -7.23 -10.76 -12.98
N ASN A 127 -7.73 -11.46 -11.98
CA ASN A 127 -6.95 -12.36 -11.11
C ASN A 127 -5.75 -11.67 -10.40
N SER A 128 -5.76 -10.34 -10.31
CA SER A 128 -4.63 -9.56 -9.81
C SER A 128 -4.19 -9.91 -8.40
N PHE A 129 -5.10 -10.43 -7.57
CA PHE A 129 -4.82 -10.80 -6.19
C PHE A 129 -4.45 -12.28 -5.99
N GLU A 130 -4.36 -13.07 -7.06
CA GLU A 130 -3.72 -14.37 -6.96
C GLU A 130 -2.24 -14.23 -6.62
N ARG A 131 -1.72 -15.22 -5.90
CA ARG A 131 -0.31 -15.22 -5.48
C ARG A 131 0.61 -15.07 -6.71
N PHE A 132 1.60 -14.20 -6.61
CA PHE A 132 2.56 -13.79 -7.65
C PHE A 132 2.01 -12.87 -8.76
N ASN A 133 0.72 -12.62 -8.85
CA ASN A 133 0.18 -11.67 -9.81
C ASN A 133 0.43 -10.23 -9.38
N SER A 134 0.30 -9.30 -10.32
CA SER A 134 0.75 -7.90 -10.16
C SER A 134 0.05 -7.16 -9.02
N GLY A 135 -1.25 -7.36 -8.83
CA GLY A 135 -2.00 -6.69 -7.77
C GLY A 135 -1.60 -7.14 -6.37
N PHE A 136 -1.38 -8.46 -6.18
CA PHE A 136 -0.87 -8.99 -4.92
C PHE A 136 0.53 -8.47 -4.63
N THR A 137 1.46 -8.67 -5.57
CA THR A 137 2.87 -8.32 -5.35
C THR A 137 3.09 -6.82 -5.18
N SER A 138 2.43 -5.98 -5.97
CA SER A 138 2.54 -4.52 -5.84
C SER A 138 1.92 -4.02 -4.53
N THR A 139 0.77 -4.59 -4.09
CA THR A 139 0.15 -4.20 -2.82
C THR A 139 1.02 -4.57 -1.62
N VAL A 140 1.58 -5.78 -1.60
CA VAL A 140 2.52 -6.19 -0.54
C VAL A 140 3.78 -5.32 -0.55
N TYR A 141 4.29 -4.99 -1.74
CA TYR A 141 5.46 -4.11 -1.85
C TYR A 141 5.16 -2.67 -1.37
N VAL A 142 3.97 -2.13 -1.67
CA VAL A 142 3.53 -0.83 -1.14
C VAL A 142 3.47 -0.85 0.39
N ARG A 143 2.92 -1.92 1.01
CA ARG A 143 2.93 -2.10 2.46
C ARG A 143 4.36 -2.10 3.02
N PHE A 144 5.29 -2.77 2.34
CA PHE A 144 6.72 -2.77 2.70
C PHE A 144 7.32 -1.35 2.68
N ILE A 145 7.04 -0.57 1.63
CA ILE A 145 7.52 0.83 1.54
C ILE A 145 6.88 1.68 2.64
N HIS A 146 5.60 1.51 2.94
CA HIS A 146 4.94 2.23 4.03
C HIS A 146 5.56 1.89 5.39
N ALA A 147 5.88 0.62 5.66
CA ALA A 147 6.58 0.21 6.88
C ALA A 147 8.01 0.79 6.96
N LEU A 148 8.72 0.87 5.84
CA LEU A 148 10.03 1.51 5.77
C LEU A 148 9.96 3.00 6.12
N VAL A 149 9.01 3.72 5.53
CA VAL A 149 8.79 5.15 5.82
C VAL A 149 8.40 5.33 7.28
N ARG A 150 7.47 4.52 7.81
CA ARG A 150 7.07 4.53 9.22
C ARG A 150 8.26 4.30 10.15
N PHE A 151 9.09 3.30 9.85
CA PHE A 151 10.30 3.01 10.63
C PHE A 151 11.28 4.18 10.64
N GLN A 152 11.44 4.88 9.51
CA GLN A 152 12.33 6.05 9.40
C GLN A 152 11.76 7.25 10.16
N LEU A 153 10.47 7.55 9.99
CA LEU A 153 9.80 8.67 10.65
C LEU A 153 9.76 8.51 12.17
N ASN A 154 9.52 7.30 12.67
CA ASN A 154 9.54 7.02 14.11
C ASN A 154 10.93 7.22 14.76
N LYS A 155 11.99 7.31 13.96
CA LYS A 155 13.36 7.65 14.41
C LYS A 155 13.74 9.10 14.17
N SER A 156 12.92 9.84 13.44
CA SER A 156 13.16 11.25 13.11
C SER A 156 12.65 12.15 14.22
N SER A 157 13.43 13.19 14.56
CA SER A 157 12.98 14.26 15.44
C SER A 157 11.95 15.20 14.79
N GLU A 158 11.75 15.09 13.49
CA GLU A 158 10.77 15.90 12.75
C GLU A 158 9.34 15.35 12.85
N TRP A 159 9.18 14.12 13.33
CA TRP A 159 7.85 13.50 13.50
C TRP A 159 7.36 13.66 14.93
N ASP A 160 6.33 14.48 15.10
CA ASP A 160 5.66 14.66 16.38
C ASP A 160 4.53 13.60 16.52
N ARG A 161 4.81 12.57 17.30
CA ARG A 161 3.87 11.46 17.51
C ARG A 161 2.65 11.83 18.35
N ASP A 162 2.78 12.83 19.22
CA ASP A 162 1.66 13.28 20.06
C ASP A 162 0.65 14.06 19.22
N VAL A 163 1.11 14.75 18.18
CA VAL A 163 0.27 15.51 17.24
C VAL A 163 -0.27 14.62 16.12
N TRP A 164 0.60 13.81 15.48
CA TRP A 164 0.27 13.08 14.24
C TRP A 164 -0.05 11.60 14.44
N GLY A 165 0.23 11.05 15.63
CA GLY A 165 0.07 9.61 15.90
C GLY A 165 1.16 8.77 15.22
N GLU A 166 0.85 7.51 14.94
CA GLU A 166 1.74 6.62 14.19
C GLU A 166 1.81 7.05 12.71
N PRO A 167 3.01 7.19 12.10
CA PRO A 167 3.11 7.53 10.69
C PRO A 167 2.43 6.48 9.80
N ILE A 168 1.66 6.93 8.81
CA ILE A 168 0.93 6.03 7.90
C ILE A 168 0.12 4.98 8.69
N ASN A 169 -0.67 5.46 9.64
CA ASN A 169 -1.48 4.62 10.53
C ASN A 169 -2.66 3.96 9.82
N GLN A 170 -3.30 2.99 10.48
CA GLN A 170 -4.42 2.23 9.91
C GLN A 170 -5.65 3.08 9.59
N TYR A 171 -5.89 4.16 10.33
CA TYR A 171 -6.98 5.09 10.02
C TYR A 171 -6.75 5.79 8.68
N ASP A 172 -5.55 6.36 8.47
CA ASP A 172 -5.19 7.03 7.22
C ASP A 172 -5.20 6.05 6.04
N GLN A 173 -4.77 4.80 6.27
CA GLN A 173 -4.84 3.74 5.25
C GLN A 173 -6.30 3.40 4.89
N ALA A 174 -7.20 3.29 5.86
CA ALA A 174 -8.61 3.03 5.61
C ALA A 174 -9.26 4.20 4.85
N MET A 175 -8.98 5.44 5.24
CA MET A 175 -9.47 6.63 4.53
C MET A 175 -8.93 6.70 3.09
N THR A 176 -7.67 6.33 2.87
CA THR A 176 -7.09 6.22 1.54
C THR A 176 -7.81 5.18 0.68
N ASN A 177 -8.09 3.99 1.24
CA ASN A 177 -8.84 2.97 0.53
C ASN A 177 -10.25 3.44 0.15
N LEU A 178 -10.95 4.16 1.05
CA LEU A 178 -12.24 4.76 0.73
C LEU A 178 -12.15 5.78 -0.40
N ALA A 179 -11.06 6.55 -0.46
CA ALA A 179 -10.82 7.48 -1.56
C ALA A 179 -10.68 6.74 -2.91
N PHE A 180 -10.02 5.59 -2.95
CA PHE A 180 -9.85 4.80 -4.17
C PHE A 180 -11.10 4.00 -4.59
N CYS A 181 -12.04 3.72 -3.70
CA CYS A 181 -13.27 3.00 -4.04
C CYS A 181 -14.53 3.86 -3.96
N SER A 182 -14.88 4.39 -2.79
CA SER A 182 -16.14 5.12 -2.59
C SER A 182 -16.16 6.47 -3.32
N VAL A 183 -15.06 7.22 -3.29
CA VAL A 183 -14.97 8.51 -4.00
C VAL A 183 -14.97 8.32 -5.52
N LEU A 184 -14.31 7.25 -6.02
CA LEU A 184 -14.39 6.87 -7.43
C LEU A 184 -15.85 6.63 -7.86
N LEU A 185 -16.63 5.84 -7.08
CA LEU A 185 -18.03 5.57 -7.37
C LEU A 185 -18.91 6.82 -7.33
N LEU A 186 -18.62 7.76 -6.42
CA LEU A 186 -19.32 9.06 -6.38
C LEU A 186 -19.03 9.87 -7.63
N GLY A 187 -17.77 9.94 -8.07
CA GLY A 187 -17.39 10.65 -9.29
C GLY A 187 -17.94 10.04 -10.58
N VAL A 188 -18.23 8.73 -10.59
CA VAL A 188 -18.89 8.05 -11.72
C VAL A 188 -20.37 8.41 -11.81
N ARG A 189 -21.01 8.74 -10.68
CA ARG A 189 -22.43 9.09 -10.61
C ARG A 189 -22.72 10.57 -10.88
N ALA A 190 -21.71 11.42 -10.77
CA ALA A 190 -21.81 12.86 -11.00
C ALA A 190 -21.72 13.20 -12.48
#